data_dd94d12048e3f10a61e6ab583647f9a2
#
_entry.id   dd94d12048e3f10a61e6ab583647f9a2
#
_cell.length_a   1.000
_cell.length_b   1.000
_cell.length_c   1.000
_cell.angle_alpha   90.00
_cell.angle_beta   90.00
_cell.angle_gamma   90.00
#
_symmetry.space_group_name_H-M   'P 1'
#
loop_
_entity.id
_entity.type
_entity.pdbx_description
1 polymer ?
#
loop_
_entity_poly.entity_id
_entity_poly.type
_entity_poly.pdbx_seq_one_letter_code
_entity_poly.pdbx_strand_id
1 'polypeptide(L)'
;GWNNVFFNVTCENQRRADERIPLLLELPFKHKGIMVAPFIGPVSIRDYLPSGQIEQVIAGGENYDGSRPLDFAWVKNLYDECVAFNTTFCFIETGSCFVKDGRVYRIPDKGVQSRQAFKSGLQYQGKPQDFKLAPPVQSALFGNPEVYRKSFRRRCDSCGSRLICNGCSDCGRCAD
;
A
#
# COMPACT_ATOMS: atom_id res chain seq x y z
N GLY A 1 -11.63 20.40 -3.18
CA GLY A 1 -11.54 19.17 -2.38
C GLY A 1 -10.68 19.34 -1.12
N TRP A 2 -10.71 18.41 -0.23
CA TRP A 2 -9.97 18.47 1.03
C TRP A 2 -8.50 18.10 0.82
N ASN A 3 -7.60 18.98 1.20
CA ASN A 3 -6.16 18.79 0.99
C ASN A 3 -5.53 17.76 1.96
N ASN A 4 -6.26 17.33 2.98
CA ASN A 4 -5.85 16.40 4.02
C ASN A 4 -6.54 15.03 3.92
N VAL A 5 -7.26 14.77 2.82
CA VAL A 5 -7.92 13.49 2.58
C VAL A 5 -7.34 12.84 1.33
N PHE A 6 -6.77 11.66 1.51
CA PHE A 6 -6.36 10.79 0.42
C PHE A 6 -7.43 9.69 0.24
N PHE A 7 -8.16 9.76 -0.86
CA PHE A 7 -9.28 8.86 -1.10
C PHE A 7 -8.87 7.72 -2.04
N ASN A 8 -9.08 6.47 -1.59
CA ASN A 8 -8.76 5.29 -2.38
C ASN A 8 -10.01 4.47 -2.69
N VAL A 9 -10.02 3.85 -3.87
CA VAL A 9 -10.97 2.79 -4.21
C VAL A 9 -10.25 1.47 -4.39
N THR A 10 -10.89 0.38 -3.95
CA THR A 10 -10.36 -0.97 -4.16
C THR A 10 -10.79 -1.48 -5.53
N CYS A 11 -9.84 -2.02 -6.30
CA CYS A 11 -10.04 -2.55 -7.64
C CYS A 11 -9.37 -3.93 -7.75
N GLU A 12 -9.99 -4.93 -7.16
CA GLU A 12 -9.44 -6.28 -7.02
C GLU A 12 -9.31 -7.07 -8.33
N ASN A 13 -10.00 -6.65 -9.38
CA ASN A 13 -9.97 -7.19 -10.74
C ASN A 13 -10.41 -6.13 -11.75
N GLN A 14 -10.30 -6.41 -13.06
CA GLN A 14 -10.63 -5.46 -14.12
C GLN A 14 -12.06 -4.95 -14.03
N ARG A 15 -13.04 -5.83 -13.82
CA ARG A 15 -14.43 -5.42 -13.69
C ARG A 15 -14.63 -4.34 -12.63
N ARG A 16 -13.98 -4.49 -11.47
CA ARG A 16 -14.08 -3.51 -10.38
C ARG A 16 -13.31 -2.22 -10.69
N ALA A 17 -12.22 -2.32 -11.42
CA ALA A 17 -11.51 -1.14 -11.91
C ALA A 17 -12.42 -0.31 -12.83
N ASP A 18 -13.06 -0.96 -13.81
CA ASP A 18 -13.93 -0.31 -14.78
C ASP A 18 -15.20 0.29 -14.15
N GLU A 19 -15.71 -0.33 -13.09
CA GLU A 19 -16.87 0.17 -12.34
C GLU A 19 -16.51 1.36 -11.44
N ARG A 20 -15.34 1.34 -10.78
CA ARG A 20 -15.05 2.24 -9.64
C ARG A 20 -14.12 3.39 -9.99
N ILE A 21 -13.20 3.21 -10.93
CA ILE A 21 -12.24 4.28 -11.25
C ILE A 21 -12.93 5.48 -11.90
N PRO A 22 -13.87 5.33 -12.85
CA PRO A 22 -14.60 6.48 -13.37
C PRO A 22 -15.30 7.28 -12.27
N LEU A 23 -15.96 6.60 -11.34
CA LEU A 23 -16.63 7.24 -10.21
C LEU A 23 -15.62 7.97 -9.29
N LEU A 24 -14.46 7.35 -9.03
CA LEU A 24 -13.39 8.00 -8.25
C LEU A 24 -12.95 9.31 -8.92
N LEU A 25 -12.79 9.31 -10.24
CA LEU A 25 -12.31 10.48 -10.98
C LEU A 25 -13.31 11.65 -10.92
N GLU A 26 -14.61 11.37 -10.83
CA GLU A 26 -15.67 12.38 -10.70
C GLU A 26 -15.76 12.98 -9.29
N LEU A 27 -15.24 12.29 -8.26
CA LEU A 27 -15.31 12.79 -6.89
C LEU A 27 -14.46 14.06 -6.70
N PRO A 28 -14.90 15.01 -5.86
CA PRO A 28 -14.23 16.30 -5.67
C PRO A 28 -13.02 16.22 -4.72
N PHE A 29 -12.41 15.05 -4.56
CA PHE A 29 -11.18 14.90 -3.77
C PHE A 29 -9.97 15.30 -4.58
N LYS A 30 -9.04 16.05 -3.95
CA LYS A 30 -7.78 16.43 -4.56
C LYS A 30 -6.84 15.24 -4.72
N HIS A 31 -6.74 14.42 -3.68
CA HIS A 31 -5.81 13.30 -3.62
C HIS A 31 -6.57 11.99 -3.78
N LYS A 32 -6.23 11.26 -4.84
CA LYS A 32 -6.90 10.02 -5.24
C LYS A 32 -5.91 8.90 -5.47
N GLY A 33 -6.26 7.70 -5.05
CA GLY A 33 -5.47 6.51 -5.27
C GLY A 33 -6.31 5.28 -5.59
N ILE A 34 -5.63 4.23 -5.98
CA ILE A 34 -6.21 2.93 -6.30
C ILE A 34 -5.53 1.87 -5.43
N MET A 35 -6.34 1.01 -4.82
CA MET A 35 -5.86 -0.15 -4.10
C MET A 35 -6.26 -1.41 -4.84
N VAL A 36 -5.28 -2.11 -5.42
CA VAL A 36 -5.45 -3.42 -6.04
C VAL A 36 -5.00 -4.47 -5.03
N ALA A 37 -5.75 -4.54 -3.93
CA ALA A 37 -5.54 -5.49 -2.84
C ALA A 37 -6.91 -5.83 -2.22
N PRO A 38 -7.34 -7.13 -2.29
CA PRO A 38 -6.60 -8.26 -2.85
C PRO A 38 -6.53 -8.22 -4.39
N PHE A 39 -5.37 -8.49 -4.97
CA PHE A 39 -5.17 -8.56 -6.42
C PHE A 39 -5.48 -9.99 -6.89
N ILE A 40 -6.67 -10.23 -7.41
CA ILE A 40 -7.23 -11.58 -7.68
C ILE A 40 -7.53 -11.87 -9.14
N GLY A 41 -7.16 -10.98 -10.02
CA GLY A 41 -7.29 -11.10 -11.47
C GLY A 41 -6.57 -9.95 -12.13
N PRO A 42 -6.18 -10.05 -13.42
CA PRO A 42 -5.44 -9.00 -14.11
C PRO A 42 -6.21 -7.68 -14.07
N VAL A 43 -5.48 -6.58 -13.88
CA VAL A 43 -5.99 -5.21 -13.89
C VAL A 43 -5.08 -4.35 -14.74
N SER A 44 -5.65 -3.62 -15.70
CA SER A 44 -5.02 -2.52 -16.41
C SER A 44 -5.78 -1.23 -16.10
N ILE A 45 -5.04 -0.18 -15.80
CA ILE A 45 -5.59 1.15 -15.49
C ILE A 45 -5.07 2.20 -16.47
N ARG A 46 -4.44 1.74 -17.56
CA ARG A 46 -3.77 2.58 -18.55
C ARG A 46 -4.66 3.70 -19.09
N ASP A 47 -5.94 3.42 -19.32
CA ASP A 47 -6.89 4.37 -19.88
C ASP A 47 -7.30 5.49 -18.90
N TYR A 48 -7.09 5.27 -17.60
CA TYR A 48 -7.45 6.22 -16.55
C TYR A 48 -6.28 7.11 -16.11
N LEU A 49 -5.03 6.64 -16.27
CA LEU A 49 -3.82 7.34 -15.85
C LEU A 49 -3.58 8.68 -16.57
N PRO A 50 -3.96 8.87 -17.87
CA PRO A 50 -3.83 10.15 -18.55
C PRO A 50 -4.59 11.30 -17.89
N SER A 51 -5.59 11.01 -17.04
CA SER A 51 -6.31 12.03 -16.27
C SER A 51 -5.38 12.83 -15.33
N GLY A 52 -4.24 12.24 -14.95
CA GLY A 52 -3.29 12.81 -14.01
C GLY A 52 -3.81 12.96 -12.57
N GLN A 53 -5.01 12.43 -12.29
CA GLN A 53 -5.67 12.54 -10.98
C GLN A 53 -5.31 11.39 -10.02
N ILE A 54 -4.80 10.26 -10.55
CA ILE A 54 -4.42 9.09 -9.75
C ILE A 54 -2.97 9.29 -9.31
N GLU A 55 -2.75 9.48 -8.01
CA GLU A 55 -1.43 9.80 -7.46
C GLU A 55 -0.68 8.56 -6.99
N GLN A 56 -1.42 7.52 -6.56
CA GLN A 56 -0.82 6.30 -6.01
C GLN A 56 -1.63 5.07 -6.36
N VAL A 57 -0.93 3.98 -6.63
CA VAL A 57 -1.47 2.64 -6.79
C VAL A 57 -0.77 1.69 -5.83
N ILE A 58 -1.56 0.96 -5.04
CA ILE A 58 -1.06 -0.03 -4.09
C ILE A 58 -1.54 -1.40 -4.56
N ALA A 59 -0.62 -2.37 -4.67
CA ALA A 59 -0.92 -3.74 -5.06
C ALA A 59 -0.55 -4.73 -3.95
N GLY A 60 -1.37 -5.76 -3.74
CA GLY A 60 -1.11 -6.80 -2.76
C GLY A 60 -2.03 -8.00 -2.92
N GLY A 61 -1.54 -9.19 -2.55
CA GLY A 61 -2.30 -10.45 -2.59
C GLY A 61 -3.14 -10.69 -1.35
N GLU A 62 -3.97 -11.73 -1.39
CA GLU A 62 -4.70 -12.22 -0.21
C GLU A 62 -3.76 -12.94 0.75
N ASN A 63 -3.91 -12.72 2.05
CA ASN A 63 -2.99 -13.21 3.08
C ASN A 63 -3.63 -14.15 4.11
N TYR A 64 -4.61 -14.96 3.72
CA TYR A 64 -5.28 -15.94 4.56
C TYR A 64 -5.31 -17.34 3.90
N ASP A 65 -5.74 -18.35 4.66
CA ASP A 65 -5.90 -19.70 4.16
C ASP A 65 -6.97 -19.76 3.06
N GLY A 66 -6.68 -20.52 1.99
CA GLY A 66 -7.56 -20.60 0.83
C GLY A 66 -7.49 -19.37 -0.09
N SER A 67 -6.48 -18.50 0.09
CA SER A 67 -6.28 -17.32 -0.75
C SER A 67 -6.20 -17.66 -2.24
N ARG A 68 -6.79 -16.80 -3.05
CA ARG A 68 -6.67 -16.84 -4.50
C ARG A 68 -5.23 -16.47 -4.92
N PRO A 69 -4.74 -17.03 -6.02
CA PRO A 69 -3.39 -16.74 -6.47
C PRO A 69 -3.25 -15.30 -6.96
N LEU A 70 -2.14 -14.66 -6.58
CA LEU A 70 -1.64 -13.45 -7.21
C LEU A 70 -0.54 -13.82 -8.21
N ASP A 71 -0.71 -13.49 -9.47
CA ASP A 71 0.31 -13.68 -10.50
C ASP A 71 1.25 -12.46 -10.55
N PHE A 72 2.56 -12.72 -10.48
CA PHE A 72 3.58 -11.68 -10.56
C PHE A 72 3.53 -10.88 -11.87
N ALA A 73 3.13 -11.53 -12.98
CA ALA A 73 3.00 -10.85 -14.25
C ALA A 73 1.95 -9.73 -14.22
N TRP A 74 0.86 -9.91 -13.47
CA TRP A 74 -0.15 -8.86 -13.30
C TRP A 74 0.42 -7.67 -12.53
N VAL A 75 1.17 -7.95 -11.48
CA VAL A 75 1.82 -6.89 -10.67
C VAL A 75 2.80 -6.10 -11.52
N LYS A 76 3.62 -6.82 -12.32
CA LYS A 76 4.60 -6.19 -13.20
C LYS A 76 3.95 -5.33 -14.28
N ASN A 77 2.89 -5.80 -14.92
CA ASN A 77 2.16 -5.03 -15.92
C ASN A 77 1.59 -3.74 -15.33
N LEU A 78 0.96 -3.83 -14.16
CA LEU A 78 0.41 -2.67 -13.46
C LEU A 78 1.50 -1.68 -13.03
N TYR A 79 2.65 -2.19 -12.58
CA TYR A 79 3.83 -1.39 -12.28
C TYR A 79 4.33 -0.63 -13.53
N ASP A 80 4.48 -1.33 -14.65
CA ASP A 80 4.96 -0.75 -15.91
C ASP A 80 4.02 0.38 -16.40
N GLU A 81 2.71 0.21 -16.25
CA GLU A 81 1.73 1.27 -16.51
C GLU A 81 1.94 2.48 -15.60
N CYS A 82 2.10 2.28 -14.30
CA CYS A 82 2.32 3.36 -13.35
C CYS A 82 3.61 4.14 -13.64
N VAL A 83 4.69 3.43 -13.98
CA VAL A 83 5.97 4.05 -14.37
C VAL A 83 5.80 4.89 -15.64
N ALA A 84 5.11 4.37 -16.66
CA ALA A 84 4.89 5.08 -17.93
C ALA A 84 4.15 6.41 -17.75
N PHE A 85 3.28 6.51 -16.76
CA PHE A 85 2.50 7.71 -16.47
C PHE A 85 2.99 8.49 -15.25
N ASN A 86 4.16 8.14 -14.71
CA ASN A 86 4.76 8.81 -13.55
C ASN A 86 3.84 8.84 -12.32
N THR A 87 3.11 7.73 -12.07
CA THR A 87 2.23 7.51 -10.94
C THR A 87 2.93 6.65 -9.90
N THR A 88 2.87 7.01 -8.63
CA THR A 88 3.48 6.23 -7.54
C THR A 88 2.90 4.82 -7.47
N PHE A 89 3.77 3.81 -7.36
CA PHE A 89 3.37 2.42 -7.24
C PHE A 89 4.04 1.73 -6.05
N CYS A 90 3.25 0.99 -5.27
CA CYS A 90 3.72 0.21 -4.13
C CYS A 90 3.21 -1.23 -4.21
N PHE A 91 4.13 -2.19 -4.32
CA PHE A 91 3.80 -3.61 -4.12
C PHE A 91 4.07 -3.98 -2.66
N ILE A 92 3.00 -4.19 -1.87
CA ILE A 92 3.10 -4.28 -0.40
C ILE A 92 3.23 -5.72 0.11
N GLU A 93 2.60 -6.70 -0.57
CA GLU A 93 2.63 -8.11 -0.15
C GLU A 93 2.30 -9.07 -1.30
N THR A 94 2.94 -10.25 -1.32
CA THR A 94 2.69 -11.28 -2.32
C THR A 94 1.38 -12.03 -2.09
N GLY A 95 0.84 -11.97 -0.89
CA GLY A 95 -0.23 -12.85 -0.46
C GLY A 95 0.27 -14.26 -0.13
N SER A 96 -0.65 -15.10 0.42
CA SER A 96 -0.34 -16.47 0.82
C SER A 96 -0.20 -17.42 -0.37
N CYS A 97 -0.81 -17.12 -1.50
CA CYS A 97 -0.70 -17.86 -2.75
C CYS A 97 -0.15 -16.96 -3.86
N PHE A 98 1.09 -17.18 -4.23
CA PHE A 98 1.81 -16.36 -5.20
C PHE A 98 2.27 -17.18 -6.39
N VAL A 99 2.06 -16.69 -7.59
CA VAL A 99 2.47 -17.35 -8.84
C VAL A 99 3.54 -16.51 -9.52
N LYS A 100 4.64 -17.15 -9.88
CA LYS A 100 5.71 -16.55 -10.67
C LYS A 100 6.31 -17.57 -11.62
N ASP A 101 6.45 -17.21 -12.88
CA ASP A 101 7.04 -18.06 -13.93
C ASP A 101 6.38 -19.47 -13.99
N GLY A 102 5.04 -19.52 -13.86
CA GLY A 102 4.26 -20.75 -13.84
C GLY A 102 4.38 -21.59 -12.56
N ARG A 103 5.14 -21.15 -11.57
CA ARG A 103 5.31 -21.84 -10.28
C ARG A 103 4.43 -21.22 -9.21
N VAL A 104 3.79 -22.05 -8.40
CA VAL A 104 2.96 -21.62 -7.27
C VAL A 104 3.79 -21.69 -5.99
N TYR A 105 3.80 -20.60 -5.26
CA TYR A 105 4.47 -20.46 -3.95
C TYR A 105 3.41 -20.30 -2.87
N ARG A 106 3.50 -21.11 -1.81
CA ARG A 106 2.68 -20.96 -0.60
C ARG A 106 3.51 -20.25 0.45
N ILE A 107 3.12 -19.04 0.82
CA ILE A 107 3.84 -18.15 1.72
C ILE A 107 2.92 -17.77 2.89
N PRO A 108 2.82 -18.60 3.94
CA PRO A 108 1.87 -18.37 5.03
C PRO A 108 2.26 -17.20 5.94
N ASP A 109 3.56 -16.90 6.06
CA ASP A 109 4.06 -15.83 6.93
C ASP A 109 3.92 -14.46 6.24
N LYS A 110 3.16 -13.57 6.87
CA LYS A 110 2.89 -12.22 6.35
C LYS A 110 4.15 -11.37 6.22
N GLY A 111 5.08 -11.49 7.15
CA GLY A 111 6.35 -10.77 7.08
C GLY A 111 7.20 -11.23 5.90
N VAL A 112 7.15 -12.53 5.56
CA VAL A 112 7.80 -13.06 4.35
C VAL A 112 7.13 -12.52 3.10
N GLN A 113 5.79 -12.47 3.06
CA GLN A 113 5.03 -11.92 1.93
C GLN A 113 5.46 -10.47 1.62
N SER A 114 5.51 -9.62 2.64
CA SER A 114 5.93 -8.22 2.49
C SER A 114 7.40 -8.10 2.09
N ARG A 115 8.29 -8.88 2.70
CA ARG A 115 9.72 -8.88 2.32
C ARG A 115 9.95 -9.32 0.88
N GLN A 116 9.20 -10.30 0.37
CA GLN A 116 9.31 -10.74 -1.02
C GLN A 116 8.78 -9.69 -2.00
N ALA A 117 7.66 -9.04 -1.66
CA ALA A 117 7.15 -7.93 -2.44
C ALA A 117 8.18 -6.79 -2.53
N PHE A 118 8.78 -6.39 -1.40
CA PHE A 118 9.83 -5.37 -1.39
C PHE A 118 11.07 -5.78 -2.20
N LYS A 119 11.55 -7.03 -2.04
CA LYS A 119 12.70 -7.56 -2.77
C LYS A 119 12.48 -7.66 -4.28
N SER A 120 11.23 -7.66 -4.74
CA SER A 120 10.92 -7.66 -6.19
C SER A 120 11.41 -6.40 -6.90
N GLY A 121 11.66 -5.31 -6.17
CA GLY A 121 12.03 -4.01 -6.73
C GLY A 121 10.89 -3.26 -7.40
N LEU A 122 9.65 -3.80 -7.37
CA LEU A 122 8.48 -3.15 -7.96
C LEU A 122 7.93 -2.07 -7.02
N GLN A 123 8.76 -1.05 -6.80
CA GLN A 123 8.42 0.16 -6.07
C GLN A 123 8.77 1.35 -6.97
N TYR A 124 7.89 2.30 -7.09
CA TYR A 124 8.13 3.48 -7.92
C TYR A 124 7.59 4.73 -7.25
N GLN A 125 8.45 5.72 -7.08
CA GLN A 125 8.05 7.05 -6.61
C GLN A 125 7.76 7.92 -7.83
N GLY A 126 6.49 8.21 -8.06
CA GLY A 126 6.03 9.10 -9.12
C GLY A 126 6.16 10.57 -8.78
N LYS A 127 5.24 11.38 -9.30
CA LYS A 127 5.20 12.82 -9.00
C LYS A 127 5.11 13.05 -7.50
N PRO A 128 5.86 14.04 -6.96
CA PRO A 128 5.71 14.44 -5.56
C PRO A 128 4.25 14.81 -5.25
N GLN A 129 3.73 14.28 -4.16
CA GLN A 129 2.39 14.60 -3.69
C GLN A 129 2.46 15.81 -2.76
N ASP A 130 1.66 16.83 -3.02
CA ASP A 130 1.48 17.96 -2.09
C ASP A 130 0.40 17.61 -1.06
N PHE A 131 0.60 16.47 -0.36
CA PHE A 131 -0.27 16.01 0.69
C PHE A 131 0.22 16.51 2.05
N LYS A 132 -0.45 17.51 2.59
CA LYS A 132 -0.13 18.05 3.91
C LYS A 132 -1.13 17.51 4.92
N LEU A 133 -0.67 16.61 5.76
CA LEU A 133 -1.38 16.34 7.00
C LEU A 133 -1.37 17.62 7.82
N ALA A 134 -2.55 18.16 8.12
CA ALA A 134 -2.63 19.20 9.14
C ALA A 134 -2.00 18.64 10.43
N PRO A 135 -1.12 19.40 11.11
CA PRO A 135 -0.66 18.97 12.42
C PRO A 135 -1.91 18.69 13.27
N PRO A 136 -1.92 17.63 14.09
CA PRO A 136 -3.06 17.34 14.93
C PRO A 136 -3.40 18.61 15.70
N VAL A 137 -4.66 19.06 15.56
CA VAL A 137 -5.15 20.21 16.34
C VAL A 137 -4.91 19.81 17.80
N GLN A 138 -4.05 20.55 18.45
CA GLN A 138 -3.75 20.37 19.85
C GLN A 138 -5.03 20.71 20.61
N SER A 139 -5.86 19.69 20.89
CA SER A 139 -6.98 19.92 21.77
C SER A 139 -6.39 20.16 23.16
N ALA A 140 -6.75 21.28 23.78
CA ALA A 140 -6.33 21.62 25.12
C ALA A 140 -6.70 20.53 26.17
N LEU A 141 -7.55 19.58 25.78
CA LEU A 141 -7.98 18.43 26.59
C LEU A 141 -6.92 17.32 26.71
N PHE A 142 -5.94 17.23 25.82
CA PHE A 142 -5.01 16.09 25.79
C PHE A 142 -3.54 16.47 25.97
N GLY A 143 -3.23 17.73 26.23
CA GLY A 143 -1.88 18.15 26.53
C GLY A 143 -0.92 18.17 25.33
N ASN A 144 0.37 18.20 25.63
CA ASN A 144 1.43 18.31 24.63
C ASN A 144 1.50 17.06 23.71
N PRO A 145 1.59 17.22 22.38
CA PRO A 145 1.78 16.12 21.41
C PRO A 145 2.94 15.16 21.76
N GLU A 146 3.95 15.63 22.47
CA GLU A 146 5.04 14.78 22.96
C GLU A 146 4.59 13.70 23.96
N VAL A 147 3.55 13.99 24.74
CA VAL A 147 2.99 13.01 25.69
C VAL A 147 2.32 11.87 24.92
N TYR A 148 1.64 12.20 23.84
CA TYR A 148 0.98 11.21 22.99
C TYR A 148 1.99 10.30 22.27
N ARG A 149 3.12 10.85 21.79
CA ARG A 149 4.21 10.05 21.22
C ARG A 149 4.86 9.11 22.23
N LYS A 150 4.96 9.53 23.49
CA LYS A 150 5.55 8.69 24.55
C LYS A 150 4.66 7.50 24.92
N SER A 151 3.34 7.61 24.81
CA SER A 151 2.39 6.53 25.14
C SER A 151 2.43 5.36 24.15
N PHE A 152 2.88 5.57 22.92
CA PHE A 152 3.07 4.52 21.91
C PHE A 152 4.45 3.84 21.97
N ARG A 153 5.37 4.32 22.79
CA ARG A 153 6.69 3.71 22.97
C ARG A 153 6.57 2.54 23.93
N ARG A 154 6.25 1.38 23.42
CA ARG A 154 6.39 0.14 24.18
C ARG A 154 7.88 -0.17 24.39
N ARG A 155 8.20 -0.66 25.57
CA ARG A 155 9.51 -1.23 25.84
C ARG A 155 9.64 -2.50 25.02
N CYS A 156 10.71 -2.66 24.25
CA CYS A 156 10.96 -3.90 23.54
C CYS A 156 11.24 -5.02 24.55
N ASP A 157 10.43 -6.07 24.53
CA ASP A 157 10.52 -7.20 25.46
C ASP A 157 11.82 -8.00 25.23
N SER A 158 12.42 -7.91 24.03
CA SER A 158 13.63 -8.64 23.67
C SER A 158 14.92 -7.90 24.05
N CYS A 159 14.97 -6.58 23.92
CA CYS A 159 16.18 -5.79 24.17
C CYS A 159 16.04 -4.70 25.23
N GLY A 160 14.83 -4.54 25.79
CA GLY A 160 14.54 -3.50 26.79
C GLY A 160 14.62 -2.06 26.26
N SER A 161 14.84 -1.86 24.97
CA SER A 161 14.93 -0.53 24.38
C SER A 161 13.61 0.19 24.41
N ARG A 162 13.64 1.49 24.70
CA ARG A 162 12.50 2.41 24.61
C ARG A 162 12.50 3.21 23.32
N LEU A 163 13.47 3.02 22.46
CA LEU A 163 13.57 3.71 21.19
C LEU A 163 12.72 3.00 20.14
N ILE A 164 12.24 3.74 19.17
CA ILE A 164 11.64 3.17 17.96
C ILE A 164 12.73 2.33 17.29
N CYS A 165 12.55 1.03 17.31
CA CYS A 165 13.49 0.10 16.74
C CYS A 165 13.29 0.00 15.23
N ASN A 166 13.87 0.95 14.49
CA ASN A 166 13.78 0.98 13.02
C ASN A 166 14.73 -0.03 12.37
N GLY A 167 14.76 -1.25 12.78
CA GLY A 167 15.64 -2.20 12.14
C GLY A 167 16.02 -3.44 12.93
N CYS A 168 15.33 -3.71 14.01
CA CYS A 168 15.54 -4.97 14.70
C CYS A 168 14.93 -6.11 13.87
N SER A 169 15.77 -6.76 13.06
CA SER A 169 15.40 -7.96 12.28
C SER A 169 15.22 -9.20 13.16
N ASP A 170 15.66 -9.15 14.41
CA ASP A 170 15.86 -10.36 15.20
C ASP A 170 14.61 -10.87 15.90
N CYS A 171 13.67 -10.02 16.27
CA CYS A 171 12.47 -10.49 16.96
C CYS A 171 11.17 -10.35 16.15
N GLY A 172 11.17 -9.63 15.06
CA GLY A 172 9.97 -9.37 14.24
C GLY A 172 8.80 -8.70 15.00
N ARG A 173 9.01 -8.37 16.27
CA ARG A 173 7.96 -7.82 17.17
C ARG A 173 8.00 -6.31 17.33
N CYS A 174 9.03 -5.68 16.81
CA CYS A 174 9.21 -4.24 16.91
C CYS A 174 8.75 -3.49 15.66
N ALA A 175 8.16 -4.18 14.71
CA ALA A 175 7.70 -3.62 13.43
C ALA A 175 6.21 -3.26 13.43
N ASP A 176 5.58 -3.15 14.60
CA ASP A 176 4.21 -2.66 14.76
C ASP A 176 4.17 -1.16 15.05
#